data_3c2266b3c14e44d8a9ed6f6edc403a12
#
_entry.id   3c2266b3c14e44d8a9ed6f6edc403a12
#
_cell.length_a   1.000
_cell.length_b   1.000
_cell.length_c   1.000
_cell.angle_alpha   90.00
_cell.angle_beta   90.00
_cell.angle_gamma   90.00
#
_symmetry.space_group_name_H-M   'P 1'
#
loop_
_entity.id
_entity.type
_entity.pdbx_description
1 polymer ?
#
loop_
_entity_poly.entity_id
_entity_poly.type
_entity_poly.pdbx_seq_one_letter_code
_entity_poly.pdbx_strand_id
1 'polypeptide(L)'
;MSLYAELHRHLGGSVVPRVLWRYFQRNRPDVSGRFEGYPAFEEFYTRPRNTLQEYLELHTLVESVQTHEALPYFVYRLIRGAYIFENLAYLELRYTPYLRTPEHLSQSDRIDKMAEIVEVVGRASQQTEYPVVTKQILCMHSKLPYEVNRAIVELAAQYPEFVCAVDLAGGDAQYGERLDEFVALYSHARNLGINTTGHA
;
A
#
# COMPACT_ATOMS: atom_id res chain seq x y z
N MET A 1 -8.37 25.83 12.80
CA MET A 1 -7.34 25.17 12.00
C MET A 1 -8.06 24.45 10.87
N SER A 2 -7.67 24.66 9.62
CA SER A 2 -8.32 23.97 8.48
C SER A 2 -7.91 22.50 8.48
N LEU A 3 -8.86 21.59 8.28
CA LEU A 3 -8.63 20.16 8.13
C LEU A 3 -8.68 19.80 6.65
N TYR A 4 -7.86 18.84 6.23
CA TYR A 4 -7.74 18.42 4.84
C TYR A 4 -8.09 16.93 4.68
N ALA A 5 -8.37 16.54 3.43
CA ALA A 5 -8.53 15.16 3.00
C ALA A 5 -7.43 14.80 2.01
N GLU A 6 -6.85 13.61 2.15
CA GLU A 6 -5.90 13.03 1.20
C GLU A 6 -6.53 11.79 0.57
N LEU A 7 -6.75 11.84 -0.75
CA LEU A 7 -7.45 10.79 -1.48
C LEU A 7 -6.50 9.86 -2.27
N HIS A 8 -5.18 10.14 -2.26
CA HIS A 8 -4.22 9.39 -3.05
C HIS A 8 -2.90 9.16 -2.30
N ARG A 9 -2.90 8.31 -1.29
CA ARG A 9 -1.69 8.01 -0.54
C ARG A 9 -1.31 6.54 -0.62
N HIS A 10 -0.17 6.24 -1.21
CA HIS A 10 0.39 4.88 -1.24
C HIS A 10 0.92 4.49 0.14
N LEU A 11 0.49 3.34 0.64
CA LEU A 11 0.97 2.80 1.92
C LEU A 11 2.49 2.58 1.91
N GLY A 12 3.04 2.06 0.80
CA GLY A 12 4.49 1.87 0.61
C GLY A 12 5.25 3.18 0.54
N GLY A 13 4.87 4.06 -0.38
CA GLY A 13 5.58 5.30 -0.68
C GLY A 13 5.52 6.39 0.40
N SER A 14 4.68 6.22 1.42
CA SER A 14 4.46 7.25 2.45
C SER A 14 5.25 7.04 3.74
N VAL A 15 6.11 6.02 3.79
CA VAL A 15 6.95 5.78 4.96
C VAL A 15 8.14 6.73 4.95
N VAL A 16 8.16 7.68 5.89
CA VAL A 16 9.26 8.64 5.97
C VAL A 16 10.58 7.97 6.35
N PRO A 17 11.73 8.46 5.84
CA PRO A 17 13.05 7.80 6.00
C PRO A 17 13.38 7.43 7.45
N ARG A 18 13.13 8.33 8.40
CA ARG A 18 13.43 8.09 9.82
C ARG A 18 12.61 6.97 10.46
N VAL A 19 11.37 6.79 10.02
CA VAL A 19 10.51 5.69 10.48
C VAL A 19 11.04 4.35 9.95
N LEU A 20 11.35 4.31 8.65
CA LEU A 20 11.92 3.13 7.99
C LEU A 20 13.28 2.76 8.57
N TRP A 21 14.17 3.74 8.77
CA TRP A 21 15.48 3.53 9.38
C TRP A 21 15.39 2.90 10.77
N ARG A 22 14.52 3.42 11.65
CA ARG A 22 14.30 2.85 12.98
C ARG A 22 13.76 1.42 12.93
N TYR A 23 12.94 1.13 11.94
CA TYR A 23 12.45 -0.23 11.71
C TYR A 23 13.59 -1.15 11.28
N PHE A 24 14.42 -0.74 10.31
CA PHE A 24 15.58 -1.52 9.87
C PHE A 24 16.58 -1.79 10.98
N GLN A 25 16.91 -0.79 11.79
CA GLN A 25 17.82 -0.98 12.92
C GLN A 25 17.38 -2.07 13.89
N ARG A 26 16.06 -2.25 14.07
CA ARG A 26 15.50 -3.21 15.02
C ARG A 26 15.24 -4.59 14.40
N ASN A 27 14.79 -4.62 13.16
CA ASN A 27 14.21 -5.81 12.54
C ASN A 27 14.99 -6.32 11.33
N ARG A 28 15.81 -5.45 10.70
CA ARG A 28 16.59 -5.76 9.50
C ARG A 28 18.01 -5.17 9.60
N PRO A 29 18.82 -5.66 10.56
CA PRO A 29 20.20 -5.18 10.71
C PRO A 29 21.07 -5.46 9.47
N ASP A 30 20.71 -6.44 8.64
CA ASP A 30 21.30 -6.71 7.34
C ASP A 30 21.13 -5.54 6.35
N VAL A 31 20.03 -4.81 6.43
CA VAL A 31 19.77 -3.62 5.61
C VAL A 31 20.42 -2.39 6.23
N SER A 32 20.20 -2.13 7.52
CA SER A 32 20.77 -0.95 8.18
C SER A 32 22.30 -0.95 8.19
N GLY A 33 22.93 -2.13 8.27
CA GLY A 33 24.38 -2.29 8.22
C GLY A 33 25.06 -1.94 6.89
N ARG A 34 24.26 -1.69 5.82
CA ARG A 34 24.77 -1.23 4.51
C ARG A 34 25.08 0.27 4.48
N PHE A 35 24.71 1.02 5.52
CA PHE A 35 24.82 2.46 5.58
C PHE A 35 25.63 2.91 6.80
N GLU A 36 26.43 3.94 6.64
CA GLU A 36 27.20 4.59 7.71
C GLU A 36 26.31 5.46 8.62
N GLY A 37 25.13 4.94 8.98
CA GLY A 37 24.18 5.63 9.83
C GLY A 37 23.01 6.27 9.09
N TYR A 38 22.17 6.98 9.86
CA TYR A 38 20.95 7.57 9.31
C TYR A 38 21.17 8.60 8.20
N PRO A 39 22.17 9.51 8.27
CA PRO A 39 22.36 10.48 7.18
C PRO A 39 22.64 9.83 5.83
N ALA A 40 23.47 8.80 5.78
CA ALA A 40 23.74 8.07 4.53
C ALA A 40 22.51 7.33 4.01
N PHE A 41 21.70 6.77 4.92
CA PHE A 41 20.43 6.14 4.54
C PHE A 41 19.41 7.18 4.03
N GLU A 42 19.28 8.34 4.71
CA GLU A 42 18.37 9.42 4.31
C GLU A 42 18.72 9.95 2.93
N GLU A 43 19.99 10.20 2.65
CA GLU A 43 20.48 10.60 1.34
C GLU A 43 20.15 9.55 0.27
N PHE A 44 20.44 8.27 0.56
CA PHE A 44 20.06 7.17 -0.34
C PHE A 44 18.56 7.16 -0.60
N TYR A 45 17.72 7.33 0.42
CA TYR A 45 16.27 7.24 0.32
C TYR A 45 15.66 8.41 -0.44
N THR A 46 16.14 9.64 -0.20
CA THR A 46 15.54 10.89 -0.71
C THR A 46 16.17 11.41 -2.00
N ARG A 47 17.32 10.89 -2.40
CA ARG A 47 17.97 11.36 -3.62
C ARG A 47 17.08 11.18 -4.85
N PRO A 48 17.09 12.11 -5.83
CA PRO A 48 16.38 11.94 -7.10
C PRO A 48 16.77 10.63 -7.80
N ARG A 49 15.82 10.02 -8.46
CA ARG A 49 16.03 8.83 -9.31
C ARG A 49 16.02 9.25 -10.78
N ASN A 50 16.95 8.72 -11.56
CA ASN A 50 17.07 9.08 -12.97
C ASN A 50 16.14 8.22 -13.84
N THR A 51 15.74 7.06 -13.35
CA THR A 51 14.92 6.11 -14.09
C THR A 51 13.78 5.56 -13.22
N LEU A 52 12.69 5.13 -13.86
CA LEU A 52 11.60 4.41 -13.20
C LEU A 52 12.12 3.14 -12.51
N GLN A 53 13.09 2.43 -13.11
CA GLN A 53 13.65 1.21 -12.53
C GLN A 53 14.32 1.48 -11.17
N GLU A 54 15.15 2.52 -11.06
CA GLU A 54 15.77 2.92 -9.77
C GLU A 54 14.73 3.30 -8.72
N TYR A 55 13.63 3.94 -9.13
CA TYR A 55 12.51 4.26 -8.24
C TYR A 55 11.81 2.99 -7.75
N LEU A 56 11.53 2.04 -8.64
CA LEU A 56 10.87 0.78 -8.31
C LEU A 56 11.72 -0.09 -7.37
N GLU A 57 13.04 -0.07 -7.50
CA GLU A 57 13.95 -0.78 -6.58
C GLU A 57 13.84 -0.24 -5.15
N LEU A 58 13.79 1.08 -5.00
CA LEU A 58 13.54 1.71 -3.71
C LEU A 58 12.16 1.32 -3.16
N HIS A 59 11.13 1.37 -4.01
CA HIS A 59 9.77 1.02 -3.63
C HIS A 59 9.68 -0.44 -3.15
N THR A 60 10.32 -1.36 -3.87
CA THR A 60 10.42 -2.77 -3.49
C THR A 60 11.08 -2.96 -2.13
N LEU A 61 12.15 -2.20 -1.83
CA LEU A 61 12.80 -2.24 -0.52
C LEU A 61 11.83 -1.82 0.60
N VAL A 62 11.03 -0.78 0.38
CA VAL A 62 10.04 -0.32 1.37
C VAL A 62 8.91 -1.33 1.54
N GLU A 63 8.43 -1.89 0.46
CA GLU A 63 7.34 -2.89 0.48
C GLU A 63 7.78 -4.20 1.13
N SER A 64 9.03 -4.62 0.94
CA SER A 64 9.57 -5.88 1.49
C SER A 64 9.50 -6.00 3.02
N VAL A 65 9.36 -4.88 3.72
CA VAL A 65 9.23 -4.85 5.19
C VAL A 65 7.79 -4.60 5.67
N GLN A 66 6.85 -4.42 4.75
CA GLN A 66 5.44 -4.23 5.09
C GLN A 66 4.71 -5.59 5.21
N THR A 67 5.25 -6.46 6.07
CA THR A 67 4.65 -7.75 6.39
C THR A 67 3.44 -7.56 7.30
N HIS A 68 2.61 -8.61 7.42
CA HIS A 68 1.46 -8.62 8.32
C HIS A 68 1.79 -8.09 9.73
N GLU A 69 2.92 -8.53 10.31
CA GLU A 69 3.36 -8.14 11.66
C GLU A 69 3.84 -6.69 11.75
N ALA A 70 4.37 -6.15 10.65
CA ALA A 70 4.94 -4.80 10.59
C ALA A 70 3.91 -3.73 10.23
N LEU A 71 2.84 -4.10 9.52
CA LEU A 71 1.81 -3.17 9.05
C LEU A 71 1.22 -2.29 10.15
N PRO A 72 0.88 -2.79 11.37
CA PRO A 72 0.36 -1.93 12.44
C PRO A 72 1.31 -0.78 12.81
N TYR A 73 2.62 -1.06 12.83
CA TYR A 73 3.62 -0.03 13.10
C TYR A 73 3.65 1.04 12.01
N PHE A 74 3.66 0.65 10.74
CA PHE A 74 3.73 1.61 9.63
C PHE A 74 2.44 2.42 9.50
N VAL A 75 1.28 1.79 9.60
CA VAL A 75 -0.04 2.45 9.56
C VAL A 75 -0.17 3.49 10.68
N TYR A 76 0.16 3.12 11.91
CA TYR A 76 0.16 4.06 13.04
C TYR A 76 1.06 5.27 12.78
N ARG A 77 2.30 5.04 12.33
CA ARG A 77 3.27 6.12 12.07
C ARG A 77 2.82 7.05 10.94
N LEU A 78 2.18 6.48 9.93
CA LEU A 78 1.64 7.23 8.81
C LEU A 78 0.47 8.12 9.25
N ILE A 79 -0.52 7.57 9.96
CA ILE A 79 -1.70 8.31 10.44
C ILE A 79 -1.26 9.41 11.42
N ARG A 80 -0.34 9.10 12.34
CA ARG A 80 0.26 10.11 13.22
C ARG A 80 0.88 11.26 12.44
N GLY A 81 1.67 10.97 11.41
CA GLY A 81 2.29 11.97 10.56
C GLY A 81 1.26 12.84 9.82
N ALA A 82 0.27 12.19 9.21
CA ALA A 82 -0.83 12.83 8.52
C ALA A 82 -1.62 13.82 9.41
N TYR A 83 -1.89 13.43 10.64
CA TYR A 83 -2.58 14.30 11.59
C TYR A 83 -1.70 15.47 12.06
N ILE A 84 -0.46 15.18 12.53
CA ILE A 84 0.37 16.18 13.21
C ILE A 84 0.98 17.19 12.25
N PHE A 85 1.41 16.75 11.07
CA PHE A 85 2.20 17.59 10.15
C PHE A 85 1.40 18.10 8.95
N GLU A 86 0.32 17.41 8.59
CA GLU A 86 -0.46 17.73 7.39
C GLU A 86 -1.90 18.15 7.69
N ASN A 87 -2.34 18.09 8.95
CA ASN A 87 -3.71 18.43 9.39
C ASN A 87 -4.79 17.62 8.66
N LEU A 88 -4.54 16.34 8.37
CA LEU A 88 -5.53 15.50 7.74
C LEU A 88 -6.59 15.04 8.74
N ALA A 89 -7.85 15.08 8.32
CA ALA A 89 -8.99 14.48 8.99
C ALA A 89 -9.54 13.26 8.26
N TYR A 90 -9.19 13.10 6.99
CA TYR A 90 -9.58 11.97 6.14
C TYR A 90 -8.40 11.52 5.28
N LEU A 91 -8.24 10.21 5.13
CA LEU A 91 -7.11 9.61 4.42
C LEU A 91 -7.55 8.35 3.68
N GLU A 92 -7.22 8.24 2.38
CA GLU A 92 -7.35 7.02 1.59
C GLU A 92 -5.98 6.39 1.33
N LEU A 93 -5.74 5.24 1.98
CA LEU A 93 -4.52 4.46 1.82
C LEU A 93 -4.68 3.43 0.71
N ARG A 94 -3.83 3.52 -0.33
CA ARG A 94 -3.86 2.57 -1.44
C ARG A 94 -2.65 1.64 -1.45
N TYR A 95 -2.90 0.37 -1.75
CA TYR A 95 -1.88 -0.68 -1.84
C TYR A 95 -2.45 -1.94 -2.49
N THR A 96 -1.56 -2.81 -2.98
CA THR A 96 -1.92 -4.14 -3.49
C THR A 96 -1.78 -5.16 -2.36
N PRO A 97 -2.86 -5.73 -1.81
CA PRO A 97 -2.77 -6.64 -0.66
C PRO A 97 -1.96 -7.91 -0.97
N TYR A 98 -2.06 -8.45 -2.19
CA TYR A 98 -1.32 -9.62 -2.63
C TYR A 98 0.21 -9.45 -2.50
N LEU A 99 0.75 -8.27 -2.78
CA LEU A 99 2.19 -7.99 -2.68
C LEU A 99 2.70 -7.93 -1.22
N ARG A 100 1.82 -8.02 -0.23
CA ARG A 100 2.14 -8.04 1.21
C ARG A 100 1.99 -9.42 1.84
N THR A 101 1.57 -10.39 1.04
CA THR A 101 1.53 -11.80 1.46
C THR A 101 2.89 -12.46 1.27
N PRO A 102 3.25 -13.49 2.07
CA PRO A 102 4.56 -14.15 1.96
C PRO A 102 4.78 -14.77 0.58
N GLU A 103 5.90 -14.45 -0.06
CA GLU A 103 6.20 -14.89 -1.43
C GLU A 103 6.43 -16.40 -1.57
N HIS A 104 6.79 -17.10 -0.49
CA HIS A 104 7.02 -18.54 -0.49
C HIS A 104 5.75 -19.38 -0.52
N LEU A 105 4.58 -18.76 -0.34
CA LEU A 105 3.28 -19.45 -0.39
C LEU A 105 2.83 -19.65 -1.84
N SER A 106 1.94 -20.64 -2.05
CA SER A 106 1.26 -20.82 -3.33
C SER A 106 0.37 -19.62 -3.68
N GLN A 107 0.02 -19.44 -4.96
CA GLN A 107 -0.88 -18.37 -5.38
C GLN A 107 -2.22 -18.42 -4.63
N SER A 108 -2.79 -19.62 -4.44
CA SER A 108 -4.05 -19.81 -3.71
C SER A 108 -3.92 -19.35 -2.26
N ASP A 109 -2.88 -19.84 -1.55
CA ASP A 109 -2.67 -19.47 -0.15
C ASP A 109 -2.42 -17.97 0.02
N ARG A 110 -1.73 -17.33 -0.95
CA ARG A 110 -1.53 -15.87 -0.96
C ARG A 110 -2.84 -15.12 -1.16
N ILE A 111 -3.74 -15.61 -2.02
CA ILE A 111 -5.08 -15.03 -2.19
C ILE A 111 -5.84 -15.08 -0.86
N ASP A 112 -5.84 -16.22 -0.19
CA ASP A 112 -6.51 -16.38 1.10
C ASP A 112 -5.93 -15.45 2.18
N LYS A 113 -4.61 -15.22 2.14
CA LYS A 113 -3.91 -14.32 3.06
C LYS A 113 -4.19 -12.83 2.83
N MET A 114 -4.71 -12.42 1.68
CA MET A 114 -5.02 -11.01 1.44
C MET A 114 -6.04 -10.44 2.44
N ALA A 115 -6.99 -11.25 2.89
CA ALA A 115 -7.98 -10.85 3.89
C ALA A 115 -7.33 -10.40 5.20
N GLU A 116 -6.35 -11.15 5.69
CA GLU A 116 -5.60 -10.82 6.91
C GLU A 116 -4.86 -9.47 6.75
N ILE A 117 -4.33 -9.18 5.56
CA ILE A 117 -3.67 -7.89 5.27
C ILE A 117 -4.69 -6.73 5.34
N VAL A 118 -5.86 -6.89 4.72
CA VAL A 118 -6.92 -5.86 4.75
C VAL A 118 -7.39 -5.60 6.18
N GLU A 119 -7.62 -6.67 6.95
CA GLU A 119 -8.04 -6.57 8.34
C GLU A 119 -6.98 -5.88 9.23
N VAL A 120 -5.72 -6.27 9.12
CA VAL A 120 -4.67 -5.69 9.97
C VAL A 120 -4.47 -4.21 9.70
N VAL A 121 -4.53 -3.77 8.43
CA VAL A 121 -4.47 -2.35 8.06
C VAL A 121 -5.70 -1.61 8.59
N GLY A 122 -6.90 -2.18 8.41
CA GLY A 122 -8.16 -1.61 8.87
C GLY A 122 -8.19 -1.42 10.39
N ARG A 123 -7.87 -2.48 11.14
CA ARG A 123 -7.83 -2.44 12.61
C ARG A 123 -6.76 -1.48 13.13
N ALA A 124 -5.56 -1.50 12.55
CA ALA A 124 -4.49 -0.59 12.94
C ALA A 124 -4.87 0.89 12.72
N SER A 125 -5.62 1.19 11.65
CA SER A 125 -6.10 2.54 11.39
C SER A 125 -7.19 3.02 12.36
N GLN A 126 -8.00 2.10 12.89
CA GLN A 126 -9.04 2.41 13.89
C GLN A 126 -8.49 2.49 15.32
N GLN A 127 -7.36 1.87 15.61
CA GLN A 127 -6.77 1.78 16.95
C GLN A 127 -5.81 2.93 17.28
N THR A 128 -5.82 4.02 16.50
CA THR A 128 -4.99 5.20 16.76
C THR A 128 -5.74 6.20 17.64
N GLU A 129 -5.00 6.98 18.44
CA GLU A 129 -5.52 8.13 19.18
C GLU A 129 -5.74 9.37 18.30
N TYR A 130 -5.34 9.31 17.03
CA TYR A 130 -5.46 10.44 16.09
C TYR A 130 -6.80 10.39 15.37
N PRO A 131 -7.60 11.48 15.38
CA PRO A 131 -8.94 11.51 14.81
C PRO A 131 -8.90 11.66 13.27
N VAL A 132 -8.25 10.74 12.58
CA VAL A 132 -8.19 10.67 11.11
C VAL A 132 -9.04 9.49 10.66
N VAL A 133 -10.13 9.77 9.95
CA VAL A 133 -10.90 8.72 9.30
C VAL A 133 -10.07 8.16 8.16
N THR A 134 -9.71 6.88 8.27
CA THR A 134 -8.87 6.22 7.27
C THR A 134 -9.66 5.14 6.55
N LYS A 135 -9.63 5.17 5.21
CA LYS A 135 -10.17 4.14 4.32
C LYS A 135 -9.07 3.53 3.47
N GLN A 136 -9.34 2.36 2.92
CA GLN A 136 -8.42 1.64 2.07
C GLN A 136 -8.92 1.64 0.63
N ILE A 137 -8.00 1.76 -0.32
CA ILE A 137 -8.21 1.49 -1.74
C ILE A 137 -7.36 0.28 -2.10
N LEU A 138 -8.00 -0.82 -2.50
CA LEU A 138 -7.28 -2.03 -2.87
C LEU A 138 -6.87 -1.95 -4.34
N CYS A 139 -5.56 -2.00 -4.59
CA CYS A 139 -5.03 -1.92 -5.95
C CYS A 139 -4.94 -3.32 -6.57
N MET A 140 -5.65 -3.54 -7.68
CA MET A 140 -5.26 -4.50 -8.69
C MET A 140 -3.87 -4.13 -9.21
N HIS A 141 -3.17 -5.06 -9.86
CA HIS A 141 -1.84 -4.76 -10.38
C HIS A 141 -1.63 -5.35 -11.77
N SER A 142 -1.10 -4.56 -12.70
CA SER A 142 -0.95 -4.93 -14.12
C SER A 142 -0.13 -6.21 -14.37
N LYS A 143 0.80 -6.55 -13.47
CA LYS A 143 1.62 -7.76 -13.56
C LYS A 143 1.00 -9.01 -12.93
N LEU A 144 -0.08 -8.87 -12.16
CA LEU A 144 -0.71 -10.01 -11.49
C LEU A 144 -1.68 -10.74 -12.43
N PRO A 145 -1.85 -12.07 -12.28
CA PRO A 145 -2.86 -12.83 -13.01
C PRO A 145 -4.28 -12.28 -12.82
N TYR A 146 -5.15 -12.54 -13.79
CA TYR A 146 -6.56 -12.12 -13.75
C TYR A 146 -7.27 -12.58 -12.48
N GLU A 147 -7.07 -13.85 -12.09
CA GLU A 147 -7.70 -14.47 -10.92
C GLU A 147 -7.29 -13.76 -9.62
N VAL A 148 -6.04 -13.33 -9.50
CA VAL A 148 -5.56 -12.56 -8.35
C VAL A 148 -6.20 -11.18 -8.31
N ASN A 149 -6.24 -10.48 -9.44
CA ASN A 149 -6.87 -9.17 -9.55
C ASN A 149 -8.38 -9.25 -9.28
N ARG A 150 -9.04 -10.31 -9.76
CA ARG A 150 -10.44 -10.56 -9.48
C ARG A 150 -10.69 -10.80 -7.98
N ALA A 151 -9.84 -11.60 -7.34
CA ALA A 151 -9.92 -11.82 -5.90
C ALA A 151 -9.75 -10.53 -5.08
N ILE A 152 -8.89 -9.58 -5.53
CA ILE A 152 -8.76 -8.25 -4.91
C ILE A 152 -10.07 -7.47 -5.00
N VAL A 153 -10.76 -7.50 -6.15
CA VAL A 153 -12.07 -6.84 -6.32
C VAL A 153 -13.12 -7.47 -5.41
N GLU A 154 -13.19 -8.81 -5.36
CA GLU A 154 -14.14 -9.54 -4.52
C GLU A 154 -13.87 -9.31 -3.03
N LEU A 155 -12.59 -9.23 -2.63
CA LEU A 155 -12.18 -8.91 -1.28
C LEU A 155 -12.63 -7.50 -0.85
N ALA A 156 -12.56 -6.51 -1.75
CA ALA A 156 -13.01 -5.15 -1.46
C ALA A 156 -14.51 -5.09 -1.07
N ALA A 157 -15.34 -5.94 -1.69
CA ALA A 157 -16.76 -6.05 -1.36
C ALA A 157 -17.02 -6.68 0.02
N GLN A 158 -16.09 -7.48 0.52
CA GLN A 158 -16.26 -8.19 1.81
C GLN A 158 -15.94 -7.28 3.01
N TYR A 159 -15.22 -6.17 2.81
CA TYR A 159 -14.77 -5.28 3.88
C TYR A 159 -15.21 -3.82 3.69
N PRO A 160 -16.53 -3.53 3.52
CA PRO A 160 -17.02 -2.18 3.26
C PRO A 160 -16.75 -1.20 4.41
N GLU A 161 -16.53 -1.70 5.63
CA GLU A 161 -16.15 -0.88 6.78
C GLU A 161 -14.74 -0.30 6.65
N PHE A 162 -13.83 -0.98 5.97
CA PHE A 162 -12.44 -0.56 5.78
C PHE A 162 -12.18 -0.02 4.38
N VAL A 163 -12.74 -0.67 3.35
CA VAL A 163 -12.44 -0.43 1.94
C VAL A 163 -13.47 0.50 1.32
N CYS A 164 -13.01 1.54 0.63
CA CYS A 164 -13.88 2.49 -0.06
C CYS A 164 -13.85 2.37 -1.59
N ALA A 165 -12.79 1.80 -2.17
CA ALA A 165 -12.64 1.68 -3.62
C ALA A 165 -11.63 0.61 -4.03
N VAL A 166 -11.62 0.29 -5.33
CA VAL A 166 -10.52 -0.41 -5.99
C VAL A 166 -9.85 0.49 -7.02
N ASP A 167 -8.57 0.19 -7.29
CA ASP A 167 -7.71 0.92 -8.22
C ASP A 167 -6.88 -0.05 -9.05
N LEU A 168 -6.13 0.44 -10.03
CA LEU A 168 -5.18 -0.35 -10.83
C LEU A 168 -3.80 0.29 -10.77
N ALA A 169 -2.83 -0.44 -10.25
CA ALA A 169 -1.42 -0.05 -10.14
C ALA A 169 -0.54 -0.85 -11.10
N GLY A 170 0.69 -0.39 -11.31
CA GLY A 170 1.69 -1.03 -12.16
C GLY A 170 2.05 -0.22 -13.39
N GLY A 171 2.93 -0.76 -14.25
CA GLY A 171 3.45 -0.02 -15.41
C GLY A 171 2.54 -0.09 -16.63
N ASP A 172 2.56 0.96 -17.45
CA ASP A 172 1.68 1.16 -18.60
C ASP A 172 1.85 0.12 -19.71
N ALA A 173 3.07 -0.41 -19.89
CA ALA A 173 3.38 -1.37 -20.96
C ALA A 173 2.52 -2.66 -20.89
N GLN A 174 2.03 -3.02 -19.70
CA GLN A 174 1.20 -4.21 -19.52
C GLN A 174 -0.30 -3.94 -19.63
N TYR A 175 -0.74 -2.68 -19.63
CA TYR A 175 -2.17 -2.34 -19.72
C TYR A 175 -2.73 -2.62 -21.11
N GLY A 176 -1.99 -2.26 -22.17
CA GLY A 176 -2.49 -2.32 -23.55
C GLY A 176 -2.89 -3.73 -23.98
N GLU A 177 -2.08 -4.73 -23.61
CA GLU A 177 -2.31 -6.15 -23.98
C GLU A 177 -3.45 -6.79 -23.17
N ARG A 178 -3.82 -6.23 -22.01
CA ARG A 178 -4.80 -6.76 -21.06
C ARG A 178 -5.96 -5.82 -20.76
N LEU A 179 -6.18 -4.84 -21.62
CA LEU A 179 -7.18 -3.80 -21.40
C LEU A 179 -8.58 -4.37 -21.14
N ASP A 180 -9.01 -5.36 -21.92
CA ASP A 180 -10.33 -5.98 -21.78
C ASP A 180 -10.51 -6.67 -20.43
N GLU A 181 -9.45 -7.28 -19.90
CA GLU A 181 -9.48 -7.89 -18.55
C GLU A 181 -9.74 -6.82 -17.48
N PHE A 182 -9.04 -5.69 -17.53
CA PHE A 182 -9.21 -4.62 -16.54
C PHE A 182 -10.55 -3.91 -16.71
N VAL A 183 -11.04 -3.73 -17.92
CA VAL A 183 -12.40 -3.22 -18.18
C VAL A 183 -13.46 -4.14 -17.55
N ALA A 184 -13.29 -5.47 -17.70
CA ALA A 184 -14.17 -6.46 -17.06
C ALA A 184 -14.09 -6.39 -15.53
N LEU A 185 -12.89 -6.27 -14.94
CA LEU A 185 -12.68 -6.16 -13.50
C LEU A 185 -13.30 -4.89 -12.91
N TYR A 186 -13.13 -3.74 -13.56
CA TYR A 186 -13.79 -2.51 -13.14
C TYR A 186 -15.32 -2.58 -13.25
N SER A 187 -15.82 -3.26 -14.29
CA SER A 187 -17.26 -3.50 -14.45
C SER A 187 -17.78 -4.42 -13.35
N HIS A 188 -17.01 -5.47 -12.98
CA HIS A 188 -17.32 -6.36 -11.87
C HIS A 188 -17.36 -5.59 -10.54
N ALA A 189 -16.39 -4.73 -10.27
CA ALA A 189 -16.36 -3.89 -9.07
C ALA A 189 -17.63 -3.02 -8.96
N ARG A 190 -18.02 -2.35 -10.05
CA ARG A 190 -19.25 -1.55 -10.08
C ARG A 190 -20.50 -2.38 -9.83
N ASN A 191 -20.59 -3.60 -10.37
CA ASN A 191 -21.71 -4.50 -10.15
C ASN A 191 -21.81 -4.96 -8.69
N LEU A 192 -20.68 -5.02 -7.96
CA LEU A 192 -20.62 -5.29 -6.53
C LEU A 192 -20.87 -4.01 -5.67
N GLY A 193 -21.11 -2.86 -6.29
CA GLY A 193 -21.34 -1.59 -5.58
C GLY A 193 -20.09 -0.93 -5.05
N ILE A 194 -18.89 -1.34 -5.54
CA ILE A 194 -17.61 -0.78 -5.12
C ILE A 194 -17.25 0.43 -6.00
N ASN A 195 -16.81 1.52 -5.39
CA ASN A 195 -16.25 2.63 -6.12
C ASN A 195 -14.95 2.26 -6.84
N THR A 196 -14.70 2.91 -7.94
CA THR A 196 -13.49 2.70 -8.75
C THR A 196 -12.72 4.00 -8.92
N THR A 197 -11.40 3.92 -8.85
CA THR A 197 -10.50 5.04 -9.13
C THR A 197 -9.38 4.56 -10.06
N GLY A 198 -8.56 5.47 -10.56
CA GLY A 198 -7.44 5.15 -11.42
C GLY A 198 -6.23 6.01 -11.10
N HIS A 199 -5.05 5.48 -11.38
CA HIS A 199 -3.83 6.28 -11.45
C HIS A 199 -3.86 7.14 -12.72
N ALA A 200 -3.51 8.40 -12.60
CA ALA A 200 -3.31 9.32 -13.71
C ALA A 200 -1.83 9.67 -13.82
#